data_ab0e42c323f034ea96672cf88b4023ed
#
_entry.id   ab0e42c323f034ea96672cf88b4023ed
#
_cell.length_a   1.000
_cell.length_b   1.000
_cell.length_c   1.000
_cell.angle_alpha   90.00
_cell.angle_beta   90.00
_cell.angle_gamma   90.00
#
_symmetry.space_group_name_H-M   'P 1'
#
loop_
_entity.id
_entity.type
_entity.pdbx_description
1 polymer ?
#
loop_
_entity_poly.entity_id
_entity_poly.type
_entity_poly.pdbx_seq_one_letter_code
_entity_poly.pdbx_strand_id
1 'polypeptide(L)'
;MLIWVTRLTVDRPLYVSELGADGEPTARWFELALLLVVAGGSAIAWAGRGIRSAGPVLRRWTPSVSLGFAAVFFLFASQVPCTSGCPLPVGDTFTTQDFVHTVAAVLAFAAACVAMLQASFVPGRRALSRLSLTSGVTVALIAAAGGILSLLRVGTDVGGTLELIATTIAIGWVMVFGGSIVGERSGQSGWVES
;
A
#
# COMPACT_ATOMS: atom_id res chain seq x y z
N MET A 1 3.65 9.24 7.89
CA MET A 1 3.52 10.58 8.50
C MET A 1 3.15 11.66 7.48
N LEU A 2 3.87 11.83 6.36
CA LEU A 2 3.61 12.92 5.39
C LEU A 2 2.18 12.90 4.81
N ILE A 3 1.63 11.74 4.45
CA ILE A 3 0.23 11.60 3.95
C ILE A 3 -0.78 12.15 4.98
N TRP A 4 -0.58 11.86 6.28
CA TRP A 4 -1.44 12.38 7.34
C TRP A 4 -1.34 13.90 7.48
N VAL A 5 -0.12 14.44 7.45
CA VAL A 5 0.09 15.90 7.50
C VAL A 5 -0.63 16.54 6.32
N THR A 6 -0.44 16.02 5.11
CA THR A 6 -1.10 16.52 3.90
C THR A 6 -2.62 16.46 4.01
N ARG A 7 -3.17 15.35 4.55
CA ARG A 7 -4.63 15.22 4.76
C ARG A 7 -5.18 16.23 5.75
N LEU A 8 -4.44 16.53 6.83
CA LEU A 8 -4.86 17.50 7.85
C LEU A 8 -4.85 18.96 7.39
N THR A 9 -4.19 19.26 6.26
CA THR A 9 -4.18 20.62 5.68
C THR A 9 -5.40 20.89 4.80
N VAL A 10 -6.29 19.91 4.60
CA VAL A 10 -7.46 20.03 3.73
C VAL A 10 -8.74 19.89 4.54
N ASP A 11 -9.58 20.93 4.56
CA ASP A 11 -10.80 20.99 5.37
C ASP A 11 -12.06 20.42 4.67
N ARG A 12 -11.89 19.66 3.59
CA ARG A 12 -13.01 19.03 2.86
C ARG A 12 -12.92 17.52 2.87
N PRO A 13 -14.05 16.79 2.79
CA PRO A 13 -14.05 15.34 2.55
C PRO A 13 -13.42 15.04 1.19
N LEU A 14 -12.43 14.15 1.16
CA LEU A 14 -11.79 13.68 -0.06
C LEU A 14 -11.15 12.31 0.15
N TYR A 15 -10.95 11.58 -0.93
CA TYR A 15 -10.14 10.37 -0.95
C TYR A 15 -8.65 10.72 -0.80
N VAL A 16 -7.87 9.76 -0.31
CA VAL A 16 -6.42 9.95 -0.15
C VAL A 16 -5.76 10.19 -1.51
N SER A 17 -6.23 9.53 -2.55
CA SER A 17 -5.79 9.71 -3.94
C SER A 17 -6.01 11.13 -4.46
N GLU A 18 -7.08 11.81 -4.04
CA GLU A 18 -7.36 13.20 -4.44
C GLU A 18 -6.33 14.21 -3.91
N LEU A 19 -5.59 13.87 -2.84
CA LEU A 19 -4.49 14.73 -2.35
C LEU A 19 -3.40 14.94 -3.40
N GLY A 20 -3.26 13.99 -4.32
CA GLY A 20 -2.31 14.03 -5.42
C GLY A 20 -2.92 14.44 -6.77
N ALA A 21 -4.21 14.80 -6.82
CA ALA A 21 -4.89 15.15 -8.06
C ALA A 21 -4.31 16.42 -8.71
N ASP A 22 -4.47 16.52 -10.02
CA ASP A 22 -4.03 17.67 -10.79
C ASP A 22 -4.68 18.97 -10.27
N GLY A 23 -3.84 19.96 -9.97
CA GLY A 23 -4.26 21.27 -9.47
C GLY A 23 -4.46 21.35 -7.95
N GLU A 24 -4.33 20.26 -7.20
CA GLU A 24 -4.41 20.31 -5.74
C GLU A 24 -3.12 20.94 -5.15
N PRO A 25 -3.24 21.83 -4.17
CA PRO A 25 -2.09 22.43 -3.50
C PRO A 25 -1.19 21.41 -2.80
N THR A 26 -1.75 20.26 -2.47
CA THR A 26 -1.10 19.15 -1.77
C THR A 26 -0.39 18.16 -2.70
N ALA A 27 -0.61 18.25 -4.03
CA ALA A 27 -0.18 17.24 -5.00
C ALA A 27 1.31 16.87 -4.89
N ARG A 28 2.20 17.87 -4.82
CA ARG A 28 3.65 17.65 -4.70
C ARG A 28 4.05 16.93 -3.40
N TRP A 29 3.41 17.26 -2.30
CA TRP A 29 3.69 16.64 -1.01
C TRP A 29 3.17 15.20 -0.96
N PHE A 30 2.03 14.95 -1.58
CA PHE A 30 1.47 13.62 -1.71
C PHE A 30 2.32 12.75 -2.63
N GLU A 31 2.76 13.27 -3.79
CA GLU A 31 3.69 12.58 -4.70
C GLU A 31 4.98 12.20 -3.96
N LEU A 32 5.60 13.14 -3.23
CA LEU A 32 6.80 12.86 -2.44
C LEU A 32 6.55 11.76 -1.39
N ALA A 33 5.40 11.82 -0.70
CA ALA A 33 5.04 10.80 0.27
C ALA A 33 4.92 9.41 -0.38
N LEU A 34 4.32 9.34 -1.55
CA LEU A 34 4.14 8.09 -2.29
C LEU A 34 5.47 7.56 -2.82
N LEU A 35 6.35 8.43 -3.33
CA LEU A 35 7.71 8.05 -3.74
C LEU A 35 8.56 7.52 -2.56
N LEU A 36 8.40 8.07 -1.36
CA LEU A 36 9.04 7.53 -0.15
C LEU A 36 8.49 6.14 0.21
N VAL A 37 7.20 5.90 0.05
CA VAL A 37 6.60 4.57 0.23
C VAL A 37 7.15 3.58 -0.81
N VAL A 38 7.26 4.00 -2.07
CA VAL A 38 7.84 3.20 -3.16
C VAL A 38 9.30 2.87 -2.86
N ALA A 39 10.12 3.84 -2.48
CA ALA A 39 11.52 3.62 -2.17
C ALA A 39 11.70 2.68 -0.96
N GLY A 40 10.97 2.93 0.13
CA GLY A 40 10.99 2.09 1.33
C GLY A 40 10.49 0.67 1.06
N GLY A 41 9.36 0.53 0.36
CA GLY A 41 8.80 -0.76 -0.04
C GLY A 41 9.76 -1.56 -0.94
N SER A 42 10.40 -0.90 -1.90
CA SER A 42 11.39 -1.52 -2.78
C SER A 42 12.64 -2.00 -2.02
N ALA A 43 13.14 -1.18 -1.09
CA ALA A 43 14.28 -1.54 -0.24
C ALA A 43 13.96 -2.76 0.64
N ILE A 44 12.77 -2.81 1.24
CA ILE A 44 12.31 -3.93 2.06
C ILE A 44 12.07 -5.18 1.19
N ALA A 45 11.50 -5.04 0.00
CA ALA A 45 11.35 -6.12 -0.95
C ALA A 45 12.72 -6.72 -1.34
N TRP A 46 13.69 -5.87 -1.62
CA TRP A 46 15.06 -6.31 -1.89
C TRP A 46 15.69 -7.02 -0.69
N ALA A 47 15.57 -6.45 0.49
CA ALA A 47 16.10 -7.03 1.72
C ALA A 47 15.45 -8.37 2.06
N GLY A 48 14.14 -8.52 1.82
CA GLY A 48 13.35 -9.71 2.13
C GLY A 48 13.36 -10.81 1.06
N ARG A 49 14.13 -10.69 -0.03
CA ARG A 49 14.07 -11.62 -1.17
C ARG A 49 14.33 -13.10 -0.86
N GLY A 50 14.95 -13.39 0.28
CA GLY A 50 15.20 -14.75 0.77
C GLY A 50 14.03 -15.35 1.57
N ILE A 51 13.05 -14.55 1.95
CA ILE A 51 11.92 -15.00 2.77
C ILE A 51 10.93 -15.75 1.88
N ARG A 52 10.54 -16.95 2.32
CA ARG A 52 9.61 -17.81 1.57
C ARG A 52 8.43 -18.21 2.44
N SER A 53 7.24 -18.23 1.84
CA SER A 53 6.02 -18.72 2.45
C SER A 53 5.96 -20.24 2.41
N ALA A 54 5.38 -20.85 3.44
CA ALA A 54 4.98 -22.25 3.41
C ALA A 54 3.63 -22.37 2.69
N GLY A 55 3.49 -23.34 1.82
CA GLY A 55 2.23 -23.61 1.11
C GLY A 55 2.38 -23.70 -0.40
N PRO A 56 1.64 -24.62 -1.04
CA PRO A 56 1.90 -25.01 -2.43
C PRO A 56 1.64 -23.87 -3.44
N VAL A 57 0.64 -23.01 -3.19
CA VAL A 57 0.28 -21.92 -4.08
C VAL A 57 1.09 -20.65 -3.76
N LEU A 58 1.17 -20.28 -2.48
CA LEU A 58 1.84 -19.06 -2.02
C LEU A 58 3.37 -19.13 -2.12
N ARG A 59 3.94 -20.32 -2.28
CA ARG A 59 5.38 -20.54 -2.42
C ARG A 59 5.91 -20.22 -3.82
N ARG A 60 5.05 -20.07 -4.84
CA ARG A 60 5.49 -19.81 -6.23
C ARG A 60 6.28 -18.51 -6.36
N TRP A 61 5.87 -17.50 -5.61
CA TRP A 61 6.59 -16.22 -5.51
C TRP A 61 6.68 -15.78 -4.05
N THR A 62 7.70 -15.00 -3.76
CA THR A 62 7.97 -14.58 -2.39
C THR A 62 7.13 -13.36 -2.02
N PRO A 63 6.92 -13.07 -0.72
CA PRO A 63 6.32 -11.80 -0.26
C PRO A 63 7.04 -10.58 -0.85
N SER A 64 8.35 -10.68 -1.05
CA SER A 64 9.18 -9.63 -1.65
C SER A 64 8.82 -9.33 -3.11
N VAL A 65 8.48 -10.37 -3.89
CA VAL A 65 8.04 -10.17 -5.29
C VAL A 65 6.71 -9.44 -5.32
N SER A 66 5.74 -9.84 -4.48
CA SER A 66 4.45 -9.15 -4.40
C SER A 66 4.59 -7.71 -3.89
N LEU A 67 5.46 -7.48 -2.90
CA LEU A 67 5.76 -6.13 -2.42
C LEU A 67 6.46 -5.28 -3.50
N GLY A 68 7.34 -5.88 -4.30
CA GLY A 68 7.95 -5.23 -5.46
C GLY A 68 6.91 -4.81 -6.50
N PHE A 69 5.94 -5.68 -6.81
CA PHE A 69 4.82 -5.32 -7.69
C PHE A 69 3.99 -4.18 -7.10
N ALA A 70 3.69 -4.21 -5.80
CA ALA A 70 2.99 -3.11 -5.14
C ALA A 70 3.76 -1.78 -5.31
N ALA A 71 5.08 -1.78 -5.10
CA ALA A 71 5.92 -0.60 -5.27
C ALA A 71 5.91 -0.09 -6.72
N VAL A 72 5.98 -0.98 -7.72
CA VAL A 72 5.90 -0.60 -9.15
C VAL A 72 4.56 0.05 -9.46
N PHE A 73 3.44 -0.53 -9.03
CA PHE A 73 2.12 0.04 -9.29
C PHE A 73 1.88 1.36 -8.54
N PHE A 74 2.38 1.50 -7.30
CA PHE A 74 2.36 2.79 -6.61
C PHE A 74 3.23 3.84 -7.30
N LEU A 75 4.36 3.46 -7.89
CA LEU A 75 5.16 4.35 -8.71
C LEU A 75 4.35 4.82 -9.93
N PHE A 76 3.67 3.93 -10.64
CA PHE A 76 2.79 4.32 -11.73
C PHE A 76 1.68 5.27 -11.28
N ALA A 77 1.00 4.95 -10.17
CA ALA A 77 -0.04 5.82 -9.62
C ALA A 77 0.49 7.20 -9.20
N SER A 78 1.75 7.30 -8.74
CA SER A 78 2.37 8.58 -8.40
C SER A 78 2.74 9.42 -9.62
N GLN A 79 3.07 8.79 -10.75
CA GLN A 79 3.49 9.49 -11.97
C GLN A 79 2.31 9.81 -12.91
N VAL A 80 1.18 9.16 -12.72
CA VAL A 80 -0.06 9.41 -13.44
C VAL A 80 -1.10 9.81 -12.39
N PRO A 81 -1.10 11.07 -11.88
CA PRO A 81 -2.08 11.54 -10.93
C PRO A 81 -3.48 11.51 -11.54
N CYS A 82 -4.52 11.45 -10.73
CA CYS A 82 -5.87 11.63 -11.25
C CYS A 82 -6.15 13.10 -11.60
N THR A 83 -7.13 13.33 -12.45
CA THR A 83 -7.61 14.68 -12.75
C THR A 83 -8.31 15.29 -11.53
N SER A 84 -8.57 16.58 -11.56
CA SER A 84 -9.19 17.28 -10.42
C SER A 84 -10.47 16.60 -9.94
N GLY A 85 -10.50 16.26 -8.63
CA GLY A 85 -11.61 15.56 -8.00
C GLY A 85 -11.61 14.04 -8.21
N CYS A 86 -10.58 13.47 -8.84
CA CYS A 86 -10.45 12.02 -9.09
C CYS A 86 -11.77 11.36 -9.55
N PRO A 87 -12.35 11.76 -10.69
CA PRO A 87 -13.62 11.21 -11.14
C PRO A 87 -13.46 9.69 -11.39
N LEU A 88 -14.55 8.96 -11.22
CA LEU A 88 -14.57 7.55 -11.56
C LEU A 88 -14.25 7.36 -13.04
N PRO A 89 -13.41 6.37 -13.39
CA PRO A 89 -13.03 6.11 -14.78
C PRO A 89 -14.15 5.40 -15.57
N VAL A 90 -15.40 5.83 -15.37
CA VAL A 90 -16.59 5.29 -16.03
C VAL A 90 -17.63 6.39 -16.28
N GLY A 91 -18.39 6.29 -17.38
CA GLY A 91 -19.43 7.24 -17.76
C GLY A 91 -18.87 8.51 -18.43
N ASP A 92 -19.62 9.60 -18.37
CA ASP A 92 -19.33 10.84 -19.11
C ASP A 92 -18.08 11.58 -18.62
N THR A 93 -17.61 11.29 -17.41
CA THR A 93 -16.40 11.87 -16.81
C THR A 93 -15.16 11.02 -17.04
N PHE A 94 -15.24 9.95 -17.85
CA PHE A 94 -14.13 9.06 -18.13
C PHE A 94 -12.94 9.79 -18.75
N THR A 95 -11.77 9.59 -18.15
CA THR A 95 -10.48 9.92 -18.77
C THR A 95 -9.56 8.71 -18.72
N THR A 96 -8.68 8.59 -19.71
CA THR A 96 -7.66 7.52 -19.71
C THR A 96 -6.70 7.69 -18.55
N GLN A 97 -6.41 8.92 -18.15
CA GLN A 97 -5.55 9.25 -17.02
C GLN A 97 -6.13 8.68 -15.71
N ASP A 98 -7.40 8.98 -15.41
CA ASP A 98 -8.08 8.48 -14.20
C ASP A 98 -8.21 6.96 -14.19
N PHE A 99 -8.45 6.36 -15.36
CA PHE A 99 -8.48 4.91 -15.51
C PHE A 99 -7.13 4.27 -15.16
N VAL A 100 -6.03 4.77 -15.74
CA VAL A 100 -4.67 4.27 -15.48
C VAL A 100 -4.31 4.45 -14.01
N HIS A 101 -4.57 5.63 -13.42
CA HIS A 101 -4.35 5.90 -12.01
C HIS A 101 -5.09 4.91 -11.12
N THR A 102 -6.40 4.78 -11.32
CA THR A 102 -7.27 3.90 -10.52
C THR A 102 -6.84 2.44 -10.61
N VAL A 103 -6.58 1.94 -11.81
CA VAL A 103 -6.13 0.56 -12.02
C VAL A 103 -4.78 0.34 -11.34
N ALA A 104 -3.83 1.27 -11.49
CA ALA A 104 -2.54 1.17 -10.83
C ALA A 104 -2.68 1.15 -9.30
N ALA A 105 -3.49 2.04 -8.72
CA ALA A 105 -3.73 2.07 -7.29
C ALA A 105 -4.37 0.77 -6.77
N VAL A 106 -5.40 0.26 -7.45
CA VAL A 106 -6.07 -1.00 -7.08
C VAL A 106 -5.09 -2.18 -7.14
N LEU A 107 -4.29 -2.29 -8.20
CA LEU A 107 -3.29 -3.35 -8.33
C LEU A 107 -2.18 -3.23 -7.28
N ALA A 108 -1.78 -2.01 -6.91
CA ALA A 108 -0.81 -1.78 -5.84
C ALA A 108 -1.32 -2.30 -4.48
N PHE A 109 -2.55 -1.93 -4.10
CA PHE A 109 -3.17 -2.43 -2.86
C PHE A 109 -3.39 -3.94 -2.90
N ALA A 110 -3.86 -4.50 -4.00
CA ALA A 110 -4.03 -5.94 -4.17
C ALA A 110 -2.70 -6.69 -4.00
N ALA A 111 -1.62 -6.21 -4.63
CA ALA A 111 -0.28 -6.79 -4.50
C ALA A 111 0.25 -6.69 -3.06
N ALA A 112 0.00 -5.57 -2.36
CA ALA A 112 0.34 -5.42 -0.96
C ALA A 112 -0.42 -6.41 -0.07
N CYS A 113 -1.72 -6.60 -0.29
CA CYS A 113 -2.52 -7.61 0.42
C CYS A 113 -2.01 -9.04 0.16
N VAL A 114 -1.61 -9.36 -1.08
CA VAL A 114 -0.98 -10.66 -1.40
C VAL A 114 0.35 -10.81 -0.67
N ALA A 115 1.19 -9.77 -0.59
CA ALA A 115 2.43 -9.80 0.18
C ALA A 115 2.17 -10.08 1.68
N MET A 116 1.17 -9.41 2.28
CA MET A 116 0.75 -9.65 3.66
C MET A 116 0.26 -11.09 3.85
N LEU A 117 -0.59 -11.59 2.95
CA LEU A 117 -1.07 -12.96 2.99
C LEU A 117 0.10 -13.96 2.89
N GLN A 118 1.03 -13.76 1.98
CA GLN A 118 2.22 -14.59 1.86
C GLN A 118 3.09 -14.54 3.12
N ALA A 119 3.29 -13.35 3.72
CA ALA A 119 4.05 -13.18 4.96
C ALA A 119 3.39 -13.88 6.15
N SER A 120 2.06 -14.04 6.16
CA SER A 120 1.35 -14.76 7.21
C SER A 120 1.66 -16.26 7.25
N PHE A 121 2.18 -16.82 6.16
CA PHE A 121 2.60 -18.22 6.05
C PHE A 121 4.12 -18.43 6.12
N VAL A 122 4.87 -17.46 6.63
CA VAL A 122 6.31 -17.61 6.85
C VAL A 122 6.56 -18.46 8.10
N PRO A 123 7.28 -19.62 8.01
CA PRO A 123 7.51 -20.51 9.15
C PRO A 123 8.34 -19.82 10.24
N GLY A 124 8.10 -20.22 11.50
CA GLY A 124 8.90 -19.78 12.65
C GLY A 124 8.58 -18.37 13.18
N ARG A 125 7.73 -17.59 12.51
CA ARG A 125 7.47 -16.18 12.84
C ARG A 125 6.01 -15.95 13.28
N ARG A 126 5.55 -16.62 14.32
CA ARG A 126 4.12 -16.58 14.74
C ARG A 126 3.55 -15.19 14.93
N ALA A 127 4.29 -14.26 15.56
CA ALA A 127 3.82 -12.88 15.77
C ALA A 127 3.65 -12.13 14.43
N LEU A 128 4.67 -12.21 13.57
CA LEU A 128 4.62 -11.61 12.25
C LEU A 128 3.52 -12.23 11.38
N SER A 129 3.34 -13.55 11.44
CA SER A 129 2.29 -14.26 10.69
C SER A 129 0.89 -13.77 11.08
N ARG A 130 0.61 -13.63 12.38
CA ARG A 130 -0.69 -13.12 12.87
C ARG A 130 -0.89 -11.66 12.45
N LEU A 131 0.11 -10.81 12.66
CA LEU A 131 0.05 -9.41 12.25
C LEU A 131 -0.19 -9.29 10.74
N SER A 132 0.54 -10.06 9.93
CA SER A 132 0.40 -10.02 8.47
C SER A 132 -0.98 -10.47 8.00
N LEU A 133 -1.53 -11.53 8.62
CA LEU A 133 -2.88 -12.00 8.29
C LEU A 133 -3.94 -10.96 8.67
N THR A 134 -3.89 -10.46 9.90
CA THR A 134 -4.87 -9.45 10.37
C THR A 134 -4.77 -8.17 9.55
N SER A 135 -3.56 -7.64 9.30
CA SER A 135 -3.37 -6.46 8.45
C SER A 135 -3.89 -6.68 7.03
N GLY A 136 -3.55 -7.82 6.40
CA GLY A 136 -3.96 -8.13 5.04
C GLY A 136 -5.48 -8.25 4.90
N VAL A 137 -6.15 -8.95 5.81
CA VAL A 137 -7.62 -9.08 5.81
C VAL A 137 -8.26 -7.72 6.07
N THR A 138 -7.79 -6.97 7.06
CA THR A 138 -8.35 -5.67 7.41
C THR A 138 -8.20 -4.68 6.25
N VAL A 139 -7.01 -4.58 5.64
CA VAL A 139 -6.77 -3.70 4.49
C VAL A 139 -7.66 -4.11 3.31
N ALA A 140 -7.77 -5.41 3.01
CA ALA A 140 -8.60 -5.89 1.90
C ALA A 140 -10.08 -5.55 2.11
N LEU A 141 -10.62 -5.75 3.31
CA LEU A 141 -12.02 -5.44 3.62
C LEU A 141 -12.29 -3.93 3.57
N ILE A 142 -11.41 -3.12 4.16
CA ILE A 142 -11.55 -1.66 4.18
C ILE A 142 -11.43 -1.10 2.77
N ALA A 143 -10.44 -1.55 1.99
CA ALA A 143 -10.25 -1.10 0.61
C ALA A 143 -11.42 -1.52 -0.29
N ALA A 144 -11.97 -2.73 -0.11
CA ALA A 144 -13.17 -3.17 -0.81
C ALA A 144 -14.39 -2.30 -0.46
N ALA A 145 -14.62 -2.02 0.83
CA ALA A 145 -15.71 -1.16 1.28
C ALA A 145 -15.56 0.26 0.71
N GLY A 146 -14.37 0.87 0.80
CA GLY A 146 -14.08 2.18 0.24
C GLY A 146 -14.27 2.23 -1.28
N GLY A 147 -13.82 1.19 -1.99
CA GLY A 147 -14.01 1.05 -3.43
C GLY A 147 -15.49 0.95 -3.82
N ILE A 148 -16.30 0.19 -3.07
CA ILE A 148 -17.76 0.10 -3.30
C ILE A 148 -18.43 1.46 -3.08
N LEU A 149 -18.10 2.19 -1.99
CA LEU A 149 -18.65 3.51 -1.73
C LEU A 149 -18.29 4.49 -2.86
N SER A 150 -17.05 4.43 -3.34
CA SER A 150 -16.58 5.22 -4.48
C SER A 150 -17.39 4.91 -5.75
N LEU A 151 -17.58 3.63 -6.09
CA LEU A 151 -18.36 3.21 -7.26
C LEU A 151 -19.83 3.63 -7.17
N LEU A 152 -20.41 3.61 -5.98
CA LEU A 152 -21.79 4.05 -5.75
C LEU A 152 -21.91 5.58 -5.68
N ARG A 153 -20.81 6.32 -5.67
CA ARG A 153 -20.75 7.78 -5.51
C ARG A 153 -21.43 8.29 -4.25
N VAL A 154 -21.31 7.54 -3.14
CA VAL A 154 -21.89 7.89 -1.84
C VAL A 154 -20.84 7.88 -0.74
N GLY A 155 -21.02 8.75 0.27
CA GLY A 155 -20.21 8.72 1.49
C GLY A 155 -18.73 8.99 1.25
N THR A 156 -18.36 10.01 0.48
CA THR A 156 -16.95 10.38 0.20
C THR A 156 -16.13 10.59 1.47
N ASP A 157 -16.72 11.14 2.52
CA ASP A 157 -16.10 11.32 3.84
C ASP A 157 -15.73 9.98 4.50
N VAL A 158 -16.66 9.01 4.44
CA VAL A 158 -16.44 7.66 4.93
C VAL A 158 -15.40 6.93 4.05
N GLY A 159 -15.57 6.99 2.72
CA GLY A 159 -14.67 6.36 1.75
C GLY A 159 -13.24 6.87 1.89
N GLY A 160 -13.04 8.18 1.98
CA GLY A 160 -11.73 8.80 2.20
C GLY A 160 -11.09 8.42 3.54
N THR A 161 -11.90 8.33 4.60
CA THR A 161 -11.42 7.85 5.91
C THR A 161 -10.98 6.38 5.86
N LEU A 162 -11.75 5.52 5.20
CA LEU A 162 -11.42 4.12 5.01
C LEU A 162 -10.11 3.96 4.22
N GLU A 163 -9.94 4.70 3.14
CA GLU A 163 -8.70 4.69 2.34
C GLU A 163 -7.48 5.11 3.19
N LEU A 164 -7.63 6.15 4.02
CA LEU A 164 -6.58 6.62 4.91
C LEU A 164 -6.21 5.57 5.97
N ILE A 165 -7.18 4.89 6.57
CA ILE A 165 -6.96 3.81 7.53
C ILE A 165 -6.26 2.63 6.84
N ALA A 166 -6.75 2.19 5.68
CA ALA A 166 -6.12 1.10 4.92
C ALA A 166 -4.66 1.41 4.59
N THR A 167 -4.38 2.61 4.10
CA THR A 167 -3.03 3.10 3.80
C THR A 167 -2.14 3.10 5.04
N THR A 168 -2.67 3.55 6.18
CA THR A 168 -1.92 3.60 7.45
C THR A 168 -1.55 2.19 7.93
N ILE A 169 -2.49 1.25 7.90
CA ILE A 169 -2.26 -0.14 8.28
C ILE A 169 -1.21 -0.78 7.35
N ALA A 170 -1.32 -0.54 6.04
CA ALA A 170 -0.40 -1.08 5.06
C ALA A 170 1.04 -0.56 5.27
N ILE A 171 1.22 0.74 5.47
CA ILE A 171 2.54 1.34 5.76
C ILE A 171 3.08 0.83 7.11
N GLY A 172 2.25 0.76 8.15
CA GLY A 172 2.62 0.20 9.45
C GLY A 172 3.12 -1.24 9.35
N TRP A 173 2.41 -2.06 8.57
CA TRP A 173 2.84 -3.43 8.30
C TRP A 173 4.19 -3.49 7.56
N VAL A 174 4.40 -2.68 6.52
CA VAL A 174 5.67 -2.61 5.80
C VAL A 174 6.83 -2.27 6.74
N MET A 175 6.64 -1.32 7.67
CA MET A 175 7.65 -0.96 8.66
C MET A 175 7.98 -2.11 9.60
N VAL A 176 6.97 -2.82 10.13
CA VAL A 176 7.19 -3.97 11.02
C VAL A 176 7.83 -5.14 10.27
N PHE A 177 7.38 -5.42 9.04
CA PHE A 177 7.98 -6.45 8.20
C PHE A 177 9.45 -6.15 7.91
N GLY A 178 9.77 -4.90 7.53
CA GLY A 178 11.16 -4.45 7.33
C GLY A 178 12.00 -4.55 8.59
N GLY A 179 11.49 -4.11 9.73
CA GLY A 179 12.17 -4.22 11.03
C GLY A 179 12.48 -5.66 11.43
N SER A 180 11.57 -6.59 11.12
CA SER A 180 11.80 -8.02 11.38
C SER A 180 12.95 -8.61 10.57
N ILE A 181 13.16 -8.11 9.33
CA ILE A 181 14.26 -8.55 8.46
C ILE A 181 15.61 -8.05 9.01
N VAL A 182 15.66 -6.80 9.44
CA VAL A 182 16.87 -6.19 10.01
C VAL A 182 17.27 -6.86 11.32
N GLY A 183 16.30 -7.11 12.23
CA GLY A 183 16.56 -7.75 13.51
C GLY A 183 17.18 -9.15 13.39
N GLU A 184 16.77 -9.95 12.39
CA GLU A 184 17.37 -11.27 12.16
C GLU A 184 18.81 -11.22 11.67
N ARG A 185 19.12 -10.26 10.80
CA ARG A 185 20.50 -10.09 10.29
C ARG A 185 21.46 -9.70 11.41
N SER A 186 21.02 -8.80 12.30
CA SER A 186 21.83 -8.36 13.44
C SER A 186 22.07 -9.48 14.47
N GLY A 187 21.09 -10.39 14.66
CA GLY A 187 21.24 -11.54 15.54
C GLY A 187 22.22 -12.60 14.98
N GLN A 188 22.33 -12.74 13.67
CA GLN A 188 23.24 -13.71 13.04
C GLN A 188 24.71 -13.27 13.06
N SER A 189 24.98 -11.96 13.01
CA SER A 189 26.37 -11.45 13.03
C SER A 189 27.02 -11.59 14.41
N GLY A 190 26.27 -11.59 15.50
CA GLY A 190 26.80 -11.73 16.86
C GLY A 190 27.35 -13.13 17.22
N TRP A 191 27.06 -14.17 16.42
CA TRP A 191 27.54 -15.53 16.67
C TRP A 191 28.82 -15.89 15.91
N VAL A 192 29.30 -15.02 15.02
CA VAL A 192 30.50 -15.25 14.21
C VAL A 192 31.76 -14.69 14.89
N GLU A 193 31.60 -13.83 15.89
CA GLU A 193 32.71 -13.17 16.61
C GLU A 193 33.02 -13.79 18.00
N SER A 194 32.29 -14.86 18.39
CA SER A 194 32.52 -15.60 19.64
C SER A 194 33.12 -16.98 19.37
#